data_4e8c7242a32d2cd709a3c8c4e57863f5
#
_entry.id   4e8c7242a32d2cd709a3c8c4e57863f5
#
_cell.length_a   1.000
_cell.length_b   1.000
_cell.length_c   1.000
_cell.angle_alpha   90.00
_cell.angle_beta   90.00
_cell.angle_gamma   90.00
#
_symmetry.space_group_name_H-M   'P 1'
#
loop_
_entity.id
_entity.type
_entity.pdbx_description
1 polymer ?
#
loop_
_entity_poly.entity_id
_entity_poly.type
_entity_poly.pdbx_seq_one_letter_code
_entity_poly.pdbx_strand_id
1 'polypeptide(L)'
;PVEENVAIEDTAADGDLKDEAADDENPEDKEEGNFKFFLPHYALKGLAIHQGIVSALAEVFDSKHAEQWISYAIYQILKGGSADCYSDWAYHQILPRVAQNLSAQEVTKLLRTCTPEAWDEFWAKRFKTLQKKQAEVDGRIPIRYCAIDSTSINSYSSAEQIEYGHAKQDEGLPQLNLATVLDQLTGHIVYAFAYNGSINDRGSYS
;
A
#
# COMPACT_ATOMS: atom_id res chain seq x y z
N PRO A 1 -26.41 -13.54 72.41
CA PRO A 1 -25.47 -13.85 73.46
C PRO A 1 -24.09 -13.61 73.00
N VAL A 2 -23.47 -12.63 73.63
CA VAL A 2 -22.35 -12.65 74.54
C VAL A 2 -21.03 -12.76 73.78
N GLU A 3 -20.38 -11.61 73.57
CA GLU A 3 -19.24 -11.04 74.30
C GLU A 3 -18.08 -12.03 74.51
N GLU A 4 -16.84 -11.63 74.06
CA GLU A 4 -15.83 -11.17 75.03
C GLU A 4 -14.60 -10.61 74.30
N ASN A 5 -14.21 -9.41 74.78
CA ASN A 5 -12.92 -8.74 74.56
C ASN A 5 -11.81 -9.47 75.31
N VAL A 6 -10.62 -9.56 74.72
CA VAL A 6 -9.36 -9.51 75.49
C VAL A 6 -8.32 -8.73 74.73
N ALA A 7 -7.95 -7.60 75.29
CA ALA A 7 -6.72 -6.86 75.00
C ALA A 7 -5.56 -7.48 75.82
N ILE A 8 -4.37 -7.57 75.28
CA ILE A 8 -3.11 -7.60 76.02
C ILE A 8 -2.02 -6.82 75.27
N GLU A 9 -1.34 -6.02 76.06
CA GLU A 9 -0.37 -4.99 75.85
C GLU A 9 0.97 -5.43 75.30
N ASP A 10 1.61 -4.44 74.68
CA ASP A 10 3.04 -4.06 74.63
C ASP A 10 4.14 -5.06 74.97
N THR A 11 5.08 -5.16 74.01
CA THR A 11 6.51 -4.95 74.32
C THR A 11 7.28 -4.48 73.10
N ALA A 12 7.89 -3.30 73.23
CA ALA A 12 8.87 -2.75 72.29
C ALA A 12 10.14 -3.58 72.22
N ALA A 13 10.64 -3.81 71.01
CA ALA A 13 12.05 -4.11 70.77
C ALA A 13 12.52 -3.37 69.49
N ASP A 14 13.31 -2.42 69.72
CA ASP A 14 14.14 -1.63 68.82
C ASP A 14 15.03 -2.58 67.98
N GLY A 15 14.98 -2.49 66.67
CA GLY A 15 15.82 -3.29 65.77
C GLY A 15 15.99 -2.56 64.45
N ASP A 16 17.03 -1.75 64.41
CA ASP A 16 17.59 -1.07 63.25
C ASP A 16 17.78 -2.06 62.08
N LEU A 17 16.88 -2.09 61.11
CA LEU A 17 17.06 -2.78 59.85
C LEU A 17 17.18 -1.72 58.73
N LYS A 18 18.41 -1.62 58.25
CA LYS A 18 18.77 -0.87 57.06
C LYS A 18 17.88 -1.28 55.90
N ASP A 19 17.11 -0.35 55.35
CA ASP A 19 16.48 -0.45 54.08
C ASP A 19 17.57 -0.60 53.00
N GLU A 20 17.83 -1.81 52.55
CA GLU A 20 18.40 -2.07 51.25
C GLU A 20 17.28 -1.74 50.24
N ALA A 21 17.40 -0.57 49.59
CA ALA A 21 16.62 -0.23 48.41
C ALA A 21 16.87 -1.31 47.36
N ALA A 22 15.93 -2.22 47.22
CA ALA A 22 15.83 -3.04 46.04
C ALA A 22 15.51 -2.09 44.89
N ASP A 23 16.44 -1.93 43.97
CA ASP A 23 16.21 -1.34 42.66
C ASP A 23 15.05 -2.13 42.02
N ASP A 24 13.89 -1.53 42.06
CA ASP A 24 12.70 -1.98 41.34
C ASP A 24 12.97 -1.69 39.85
N GLU A 25 13.72 -2.59 39.20
CA GLU A 25 13.87 -2.59 37.74
C GLU A 25 12.46 -2.76 37.17
N ASN A 26 11.92 -1.64 36.70
CA ASN A 26 10.66 -1.59 35.97
C ASN A 26 10.74 -2.56 34.78
N PRO A 27 9.95 -3.64 34.71
CA PRO A 27 10.03 -4.63 33.64
C PRO A 27 9.53 -4.12 32.30
N GLU A 28 9.23 -2.82 32.16
CA GLU A 28 8.69 -2.21 30.94
C GLU A 28 9.74 -1.68 29.96
N ASP A 29 11.02 -1.65 30.30
CA ASP A 29 12.13 -1.37 29.37
C ASP A 29 12.60 -2.62 28.61
N LYS A 30 11.66 -3.47 28.18
CA LYS A 30 11.96 -4.41 27.11
C LYS A 30 12.09 -3.58 25.85
N GLU A 31 13.32 -3.35 25.38
CA GLU A 31 13.60 -2.90 24.04
C GLU A 31 12.70 -3.68 23.08
N GLU A 32 11.64 -3.05 22.58
CA GLU A 32 10.88 -3.57 21.46
C GLU A 32 11.89 -3.75 20.34
N GLY A 33 12.34 -4.97 20.13
CA GLY A 33 13.30 -5.30 19.10
C GLY A 33 12.77 -4.75 17.79
N ASN A 34 13.49 -3.82 17.19
CA ASN A 34 13.08 -3.07 15.99
C ASN A 34 13.10 -4.01 14.78
N PHE A 35 12.12 -4.92 14.71
CA PHE A 35 12.00 -5.91 13.65
C PHE A 35 11.55 -5.23 12.35
N LYS A 36 12.34 -5.41 11.30
CA LYS A 36 11.98 -4.95 9.95
C LYS A 36 11.53 -6.11 9.09
N PHE A 37 10.44 -5.89 8.35
CA PHE A 37 9.89 -6.88 7.43
C PHE A 37 10.54 -6.73 6.04
N PHE A 38 11.03 -7.82 5.51
CA PHE A 38 11.67 -7.87 4.19
C PHE A 38 10.81 -8.56 3.14
N LEU A 39 10.25 -9.72 3.50
CA LEU A 39 9.67 -10.66 2.54
C LEU A 39 8.50 -10.10 1.72
N PRO A 40 7.50 -9.41 2.29
CA PRO A 40 6.36 -8.95 1.51
C PRO A 40 6.76 -7.96 0.41
N HIS A 41 7.60 -6.98 0.74
CA HIS A 41 8.09 -6.01 -0.23
C HIS A 41 8.94 -6.67 -1.32
N TYR A 42 9.85 -7.56 -0.95
CA TYR A 42 10.72 -8.27 -1.88
C TYR A 42 9.92 -9.12 -2.87
N ALA A 43 8.96 -9.90 -2.38
CA ALA A 43 8.14 -10.77 -3.21
C ALA A 43 7.27 -9.96 -4.21
N LEU A 44 6.59 -8.91 -3.75
CA LEU A 44 5.75 -8.08 -4.61
C LEU A 44 6.59 -7.26 -5.61
N LYS A 45 7.75 -6.77 -5.19
CA LYS A 45 8.69 -6.11 -6.11
C LYS A 45 9.22 -7.09 -7.15
N GLY A 46 9.57 -8.32 -6.77
CA GLY A 46 9.98 -9.38 -7.70
C GLY A 46 8.91 -9.67 -8.75
N LEU A 47 7.64 -9.74 -8.33
CA LEU A 47 6.51 -9.87 -9.25
C LEU A 47 6.41 -8.67 -10.19
N ALA A 48 6.53 -7.44 -9.69
CA ALA A 48 6.49 -6.23 -10.50
C ALA A 48 7.64 -6.18 -11.55
N ILE A 49 8.83 -6.65 -11.18
CA ILE A 49 9.96 -6.80 -12.12
C ILE A 49 9.62 -7.83 -13.21
N HIS A 50 9.12 -9.00 -12.80
CA HIS A 50 8.72 -10.04 -13.75
C HIS A 50 7.64 -9.56 -14.72
N GLN A 51 6.70 -8.76 -14.25
CA GLN A 51 5.61 -8.17 -15.03
C GLN A 51 6.05 -6.97 -15.91
N GLY A 52 7.32 -6.56 -15.86
CA GLY A 52 7.83 -5.40 -16.61
C GLY A 52 7.34 -4.05 -16.09
N ILE A 53 6.76 -3.99 -14.90
CA ILE A 53 6.23 -2.76 -14.30
C ILE A 53 7.39 -1.84 -13.90
N VAL A 54 8.41 -2.38 -13.21
CA VAL A 54 9.54 -1.59 -12.73
C VAL A 54 10.32 -0.94 -13.88
N SER A 55 10.59 -1.70 -14.96
CA SER A 55 11.29 -1.16 -16.13
C SER A 55 10.48 -0.07 -16.84
N ALA A 56 9.17 -0.27 -17.01
CA ALA A 56 8.31 0.73 -17.63
C ALA A 56 8.24 2.03 -16.80
N LEU A 57 8.14 1.92 -15.46
CA LEU A 57 8.18 3.09 -14.58
C LEU A 57 9.52 3.82 -14.65
N ALA A 58 10.65 3.09 -14.69
CA ALA A 58 11.98 3.69 -14.77
C ALA A 58 12.23 4.40 -16.12
N GLU A 59 11.60 3.96 -17.20
CA GLU A 59 11.67 4.62 -18.51
C GLU A 59 10.83 5.90 -18.57
N VAL A 60 9.74 6.00 -17.81
CA VAL A 60 8.82 7.17 -17.79
C VAL A 60 9.23 8.19 -16.73
N PHE A 61 9.58 7.72 -15.52
CA PHE A 61 9.76 8.57 -14.34
C PHE A 61 11.19 8.62 -13.81
N ASP A 62 12.15 7.92 -14.38
CA ASP A 62 13.47 7.61 -13.86
C ASP A 62 13.50 6.51 -12.75
N SER A 63 14.71 6.04 -12.46
CA SER A 63 14.90 4.92 -11.53
C SER A 63 14.55 5.25 -10.07
N LYS A 64 14.76 6.50 -9.63
CA LYS A 64 14.45 6.93 -8.27
C LYS A 64 12.93 6.96 -8.06
N HIS A 65 12.21 7.60 -8.96
CA HIS A 65 10.75 7.69 -8.88
C HIS A 65 10.10 6.32 -9.09
N ALA A 66 10.66 5.46 -9.95
CA ALA A 66 10.18 4.09 -10.12
C ALA A 66 10.22 3.30 -8.80
N GLU A 67 11.32 3.39 -8.04
CA GLU A 67 11.43 2.76 -6.71
C GLU A 67 10.42 3.33 -5.71
N GLN A 68 10.17 4.63 -5.73
CA GLN A 68 9.18 5.28 -4.89
C GLN A 68 7.77 4.83 -5.26
N TRP A 69 7.42 4.80 -6.54
CA TRP A 69 6.13 4.33 -7.05
C TRP A 69 5.84 2.89 -6.65
N ILE A 70 6.82 1.99 -6.83
CA ILE A 70 6.68 0.57 -6.48
C ILE A 70 6.49 0.40 -4.98
N SER A 71 7.29 1.09 -4.17
CA SER A 71 7.18 0.99 -2.71
C SER A 71 5.85 1.54 -2.19
N TYR A 72 5.36 2.63 -2.76
CA TYR A 72 4.06 3.19 -2.39
C TYR A 72 2.89 2.28 -2.87
N ALA A 73 2.98 1.71 -4.07
CA ALA A 73 1.99 0.74 -4.55
C ALA A 73 1.94 -0.52 -3.67
N ILE A 74 3.09 -1.03 -3.25
CA ILE A 74 3.16 -2.17 -2.33
C ILE A 74 2.54 -1.83 -0.97
N TYR A 75 2.80 -0.61 -0.44
CA TYR A 75 2.12 -0.13 0.76
C TYR A 75 0.59 -0.13 0.60
N GLN A 76 0.08 0.36 -0.53
CA GLN A 76 -1.35 0.35 -0.80
C GLN A 76 -1.94 -1.07 -0.86
N ILE A 77 -1.23 -2.02 -1.46
CA ILE A 77 -1.65 -3.43 -1.51
C ILE A 77 -1.68 -4.06 -0.11
N LEU A 78 -0.67 -3.78 0.72
CA LEU A 78 -0.51 -4.46 2.01
C LEU A 78 -1.30 -3.81 3.15
N LYS A 79 -1.50 -2.50 3.10
CA LYS A 79 -2.12 -1.71 4.20
C LYS A 79 -3.35 -0.91 3.77
N GLY A 80 -3.39 -0.39 2.54
CA GLY A 80 -4.51 0.42 2.05
C GLY A 80 -4.72 1.74 2.80
N GLY A 81 -3.66 2.26 3.43
CA GLY A 81 -3.74 3.45 4.28
C GLY A 81 -3.53 4.76 3.53
N SER A 82 -3.76 5.90 4.22
CA SER A 82 -3.47 7.23 3.69
C SER A 82 -1.97 7.46 3.50
N ALA A 83 -1.60 8.47 2.71
CA ALA A 83 -0.20 8.85 2.51
C ALA A 83 0.53 9.23 3.82
N ASP A 84 -0.22 9.74 4.81
CA ASP A 84 0.33 10.11 6.13
C ASP A 84 0.87 8.90 6.90
N CYS A 85 0.27 7.71 6.69
CA CYS A 85 0.68 6.49 7.36
C CYS A 85 1.83 5.76 6.63
N TYR A 86 2.26 6.25 5.47
CA TYR A 86 3.31 5.59 4.69
C TYR A 86 4.65 5.56 5.43
N SER A 87 5.07 6.67 6.00
CA SER A 87 6.37 6.79 6.68
C SER A 87 6.49 5.85 7.89
N ASP A 88 5.41 5.70 8.65
CA ASP A 88 5.35 4.77 9.78
C ASP A 88 5.47 3.32 9.30
N TRP A 89 4.69 2.93 8.28
CA TRP A 89 4.81 1.62 7.67
C TRP A 89 6.22 1.37 7.11
N ALA A 90 6.79 2.33 6.38
CA ALA A 90 8.10 2.23 5.74
C ALA A 90 9.23 2.04 6.76
N TYR A 91 9.11 2.64 7.96
CA TYR A 91 10.07 2.48 9.04
C TYR A 91 10.25 1.01 9.44
N HIS A 92 9.18 0.23 9.42
CA HIS A 92 9.18 -1.20 9.74
C HIS A 92 9.51 -2.12 8.54
N GLN A 93 9.85 -1.56 7.38
CA GLN A 93 10.20 -2.32 6.17
C GLN A 93 11.67 -2.16 5.80
N ILE A 94 12.20 -3.16 5.09
CA ILE A 94 13.48 -3.02 4.39
C ILE A 94 13.19 -2.55 2.97
N LEU A 95 13.31 -1.26 2.74
CA LEU A 95 13.04 -0.59 1.46
C LEU A 95 14.32 0.03 0.88
N PRO A 96 14.35 0.31 -0.44
CA PRO A 96 15.34 1.18 -1.02
C PRO A 96 15.38 2.54 -0.29
N ARG A 97 16.57 3.07 -0.05
CA ARG A 97 16.77 4.32 0.71
C ARG A 97 15.92 5.48 0.18
N VAL A 98 15.72 5.56 -1.12
CA VAL A 98 14.93 6.61 -1.78
C VAL A 98 13.43 6.53 -1.49
N ALA A 99 12.94 5.38 -1.05
CA ALA A 99 11.55 5.12 -0.70
C ALA A 99 11.30 5.04 0.81
N GLN A 100 12.35 4.93 1.63
CA GLN A 100 12.22 4.70 3.06
C GLN A 100 11.69 5.93 3.82
N ASN A 101 12.01 7.13 3.38
CA ASN A 101 11.73 8.38 4.10
C ASN A 101 10.82 9.31 3.29
N LEU A 102 9.76 8.77 2.67
CA LEU A 102 8.78 9.61 1.98
C LEU A 102 7.76 10.16 2.98
N SER A 103 7.74 11.46 3.13
CA SER A 103 6.66 12.16 3.82
C SER A 103 5.37 12.16 2.98
N ALA A 104 4.22 12.43 3.61
CA ALA A 104 2.95 12.57 2.88
C ALA A 104 2.99 13.63 1.77
N GLN A 105 3.75 14.71 1.98
CA GLN A 105 3.95 15.74 0.96
C GLN A 105 4.76 15.22 -0.24
N GLU A 106 5.78 14.40 0.00
CA GLU A 106 6.58 13.80 -1.07
C GLU A 106 5.78 12.75 -1.82
N VAL A 107 4.98 11.94 -1.13
CA VAL A 107 4.00 11.02 -1.77
C VAL A 107 3.02 11.83 -2.63
N THR A 108 2.49 12.95 -2.14
CA THR A 108 1.60 13.80 -2.93
C THR A 108 2.29 14.37 -4.17
N LYS A 109 3.55 14.80 -4.04
CA LYS A 109 4.35 15.25 -5.19
C LYS A 109 4.59 14.12 -6.20
N LEU A 110 4.92 12.92 -5.70
CA LEU A 110 5.08 11.74 -6.53
C LEU A 110 3.80 11.43 -7.31
N LEU A 111 2.63 11.40 -6.66
CA LEU A 111 1.35 11.16 -7.30
C LEU A 111 1.03 12.19 -8.40
N ARG A 112 1.42 13.45 -8.23
CA ARG A 112 1.24 14.50 -9.24
C ARG A 112 2.12 14.34 -10.48
N THR A 113 3.14 13.50 -10.45
CA THR A 113 3.93 13.18 -11.66
C THR A 113 3.19 12.28 -12.62
N CYS A 114 2.13 11.60 -12.16
CA CYS A 114 1.29 10.74 -12.97
C CYS A 114 0.28 11.59 -13.77
N THR A 115 0.75 12.27 -14.80
CA THR A 115 -0.15 12.94 -15.77
C THR A 115 -0.81 11.90 -16.69
N PRO A 116 -1.91 12.23 -17.38
CA PRO A 116 -2.51 11.35 -18.37
C PRO A 116 -1.51 10.85 -19.42
N GLU A 117 -0.62 11.72 -19.91
CA GLU A 117 0.41 11.38 -20.89
C GLU A 117 1.44 10.41 -20.31
N ALA A 118 1.90 10.62 -19.07
CA ALA A 118 2.83 9.72 -18.38
C ALA A 118 2.17 8.36 -18.13
N TRP A 119 0.89 8.33 -17.83
CA TRP A 119 0.11 7.10 -17.66
C TRP A 119 0.00 6.31 -18.96
N ASP A 120 -0.33 6.97 -20.07
CA ASP A 120 -0.39 6.33 -21.38
C ASP A 120 0.97 5.82 -21.84
N GLU A 121 2.04 6.60 -21.61
CA GLU A 121 3.41 6.18 -21.92
C GLU A 121 3.81 4.96 -21.10
N PHE A 122 3.50 4.92 -19.80
CA PHE A 122 3.75 3.76 -18.94
C PHE A 122 3.12 2.49 -19.51
N TRP A 123 1.84 2.53 -19.88
CA TRP A 123 1.15 1.38 -20.45
C TRP A 123 1.73 0.96 -21.80
N ALA A 124 2.08 1.91 -22.65
CA ALA A 124 2.72 1.63 -23.94
C ALA A 124 4.07 0.94 -23.77
N LYS A 125 4.90 1.42 -22.84
CA LYS A 125 6.22 0.81 -22.52
C LYS A 125 6.05 -0.59 -21.94
N ARG A 126 5.15 -0.73 -20.96
CA ARG A 126 4.87 -2.02 -20.35
C ARG A 126 4.35 -3.04 -21.37
N PHE A 127 3.42 -2.65 -22.24
CA PHE A 127 2.91 -3.51 -23.29
C PHE A 127 4.00 -3.99 -24.25
N LYS A 128 4.88 -3.10 -24.70
CA LYS A 128 6.05 -3.47 -25.53
C LYS A 128 6.95 -4.49 -24.82
N THR A 129 7.20 -4.31 -23.52
CA THR A 129 8.00 -5.25 -22.72
C THR A 129 7.36 -6.63 -22.66
N LEU A 130 6.03 -6.70 -22.44
CA LEU A 130 5.29 -7.96 -22.43
C LEU A 130 5.29 -8.64 -23.80
N GLN A 131 5.11 -7.87 -24.88
CA GLN A 131 5.17 -8.41 -26.25
C GLN A 131 6.56 -9.00 -26.57
N LYS A 132 7.63 -8.30 -26.19
CA LYS A 132 9.01 -8.77 -26.40
C LYS A 132 9.25 -10.10 -25.68
N LYS A 133 8.89 -10.17 -24.39
CA LYS A 133 9.02 -11.40 -23.60
C LYS A 133 8.24 -12.57 -24.21
N GLN A 134 7.03 -12.32 -24.69
CA GLN A 134 6.21 -13.34 -25.33
C GLN A 134 6.82 -13.82 -26.65
N ALA A 135 7.33 -12.90 -27.46
CA ALA A 135 8.01 -13.23 -28.71
C ALA A 135 9.31 -14.05 -28.50
N GLU A 136 10.02 -13.79 -27.40
CA GLU A 136 11.19 -14.59 -27.02
C GLU A 136 10.83 -16.05 -26.68
N VAL A 137 9.64 -16.28 -26.12
CA VAL A 137 9.15 -17.64 -25.77
C VAL A 137 8.56 -18.36 -27.00
N ASP A 138 7.69 -17.67 -27.74
CA ASP A 138 6.85 -18.31 -28.78
C ASP A 138 7.44 -18.13 -30.20
N GLY A 139 8.50 -17.36 -30.36
CA GLY A 139 9.09 -17.03 -31.66
C GLY A 139 8.23 -16.12 -32.55
N ARG A 140 7.08 -15.68 -32.08
CA ARG A 140 6.15 -14.78 -32.78
C ARG A 140 5.29 -13.99 -31.79
N ILE A 141 4.78 -12.85 -32.22
CA ILE A 141 3.77 -12.08 -31.48
C ILE A 141 2.41 -12.75 -31.73
N PRO A 142 1.74 -13.34 -30.74
CA PRO A 142 0.45 -13.98 -30.92
C PRO A 142 -0.64 -12.94 -31.14
N ILE A 143 -1.73 -13.37 -31.80
CA ILE A 143 -2.98 -12.60 -31.80
C ILE A 143 -3.51 -12.58 -30.35
N ARG A 144 -3.83 -11.38 -29.87
CA ARG A 144 -4.32 -11.19 -28.50
C ARG A 144 -5.83 -10.96 -28.50
N TYR A 145 -6.50 -11.66 -27.63
CA TYR A 145 -7.87 -11.40 -27.26
C TYR A 145 -7.87 -10.66 -25.92
N CYS A 146 -8.48 -9.50 -25.88
CA CYS A 146 -8.56 -8.71 -24.67
C CYS A 146 -9.98 -8.78 -24.10
N ALA A 147 -10.08 -8.91 -22.78
CA ALA A 147 -11.31 -8.68 -22.03
C ALA A 147 -11.22 -7.29 -21.39
N ILE A 148 -12.34 -6.58 -21.39
CA ILE A 148 -12.46 -5.30 -20.68
C ILE A 148 -13.41 -5.54 -19.52
N ASP A 149 -13.01 -5.16 -18.34
CA ASP A 149 -13.82 -5.17 -17.13
C ASP A 149 -13.73 -3.85 -16.39
N SER A 150 -14.80 -3.47 -15.73
CA SER A 150 -14.87 -2.23 -14.97
C SER A 150 -15.35 -2.45 -13.55
N THR A 151 -14.83 -1.64 -12.64
CA THR A 151 -15.28 -1.57 -11.26
C THR A 151 -15.50 -0.12 -10.84
N SER A 152 -16.42 0.08 -9.90
CA SER A 152 -16.66 1.39 -9.30
C SER A 152 -15.89 1.49 -7.98
N ILE A 153 -15.26 2.64 -7.75
CA ILE A 153 -14.53 2.95 -6.52
C ILE A 153 -15.23 4.15 -5.86
N ASN A 154 -15.86 3.92 -4.73
CA ASN A 154 -16.50 5.00 -3.97
C ASN A 154 -15.45 5.92 -3.37
N SER A 155 -15.68 7.23 -3.45
CA SER A 155 -14.75 8.22 -2.93
C SER A 155 -15.46 9.49 -2.51
N TYR A 156 -15.02 10.07 -1.41
CA TYR A 156 -15.44 11.39 -0.93
C TYR A 156 -14.53 12.53 -1.41
N SER A 157 -13.60 12.25 -2.32
CA SER A 157 -12.73 13.27 -2.90
C SER A 157 -13.53 14.24 -3.74
N SER A 158 -13.06 15.49 -3.85
CA SER A 158 -13.61 16.53 -4.71
C SER A 158 -13.05 16.52 -6.13
N ALA A 159 -12.44 15.40 -6.58
CA ALA A 159 -11.95 15.30 -7.94
C ALA A 159 -13.10 15.31 -8.95
N GLU A 160 -12.89 15.96 -10.09
CA GLU A 160 -13.91 16.21 -11.11
C GLU A 160 -14.55 14.94 -11.66
N GLN A 161 -13.79 13.83 -11.72
CA GLN A 161 -14.27 12.55 -12.22
C GLN A 161 -15.15 11.78 -11.21
N ILE A 162 -15.23 12.25 -9.94
CA ILE A 162 -16.00 11.60 -8.90
C ILE A 162 -17.44 12.14 -8.94
N GLU A 163 -18.34 11.31 -9.42
CA GLU A 163 -19.73 11.67 -9.66
C GLU A 163 -20.67 10.59 -9.14
N TYR A 164 -21.93 11.00 -8.88
CA TYR A 164 -22.98 10.03 -8.57
C TYR A 164 -23.37 9.26 -9.83
N GLY A 165 -23.41 7.94 -9.75
CA GLY A 165 -23.74 7.06 -10.85
C GLY A 165 -24.32 5.74 -10.36
N HIS A 166 -24.41 4.76 -11.24
CA HIS A 166 -24.85 3.42 -10.88
C HIS A 166 -23.69 2.62 -10.26
N ALA A 167 -23.48 2.83 -8.96
CA ALA A 167 -22.45 2.11 -8.22
C ALA A 167 -22.77 0.61 -8.11
N LYS A 168 -21.77 -0.24 -8.32
CA LYS A 168 -21.91 -1.69 -8.13
C LYS A 168 -21.96 -2.07 -6.63
N GLN A 169 -21.48 -1.19 -5.74
CA GLN A 169 -21.39 -1.46 -4.30
C GLN A 169 -22.34 -0.62 -3.45
N ASP A 170 -22.40 0.70 -3.67
CA ASP A 170 -23.24 1.61 -2.92
C ASP A 170 -23.71 2.77 -3.80
N GLU A 171 -24.99 2.74 -4.19
CA GLU A 171 -25.59 3.75 -5.05
C GLU A 171 -25.71 5.13 -4.39
N GLY A 172 -25.57 5.22 -3.08
CA GLY A 172 -25.66 6.46 -2.32
C GLY A 172 -24.39 7.31 -2.30
N LEU A 173 -23.28 6.81 -2.82
CA LEU A 173 -21.97 7.46 -2.74
C LEU A 173 -21.44 7.89 -4.11
N PRO A 174 -20.73 9.04 -4.17
CA PRO A 174 -20.02 9.43 -5.38
C PRO A 174 -18.89 8.42 -5.67
N GLN A 175 -18.65 8.18 -6.94
CA GLN A 175 -17.74 7.14 -7.40
C GLN A 175 -16.87 7.58 -8.57
N LEU A 176 -15.76 6.90 -8.73
CA LEU A 176 -14.92 6.86 -9.92
C LEU A 176 -15.03 5.45 -10.51
N ASN A 177 -15.15 5.36 -11.82
CA ASN A 177 -15.07 4.07 -12.50
C ASN A 177 -13.63 3.78 -12.95
N LEU A 178 -13.18 2.55 -12.76
CA LEU A 178 -11.88 2.06 -13.22
C LEU A 178 -12.12 0.91 -14.20
N ALA A 179 -11.69 1.07 -15.44
CA ALA A 179 -11.67 0.00 -16.42
C ALA A 179 -10.28 -0.62 -16.52
N THR A 180 -10.24 -1.93 -16.66
CA THR A 180 -9.03 -2.71 -16.88
C THR A 180 -9.17 -3.54 -18.16
N VAL A 181 -8.12 -3.54 -18.97
CA VAL A 181 -8.02 -4.36 -20.17
C VAL A 181 -7.05 -5.51 -19.89
N LEU A 182 -7.56 -6.73 -19.94
CA LEU A 182 -6.79 -7.95 -19.68
C LEU A 182 -6.51 -8.69 -20.97
N ASP A 183 -5.29 -9.16 -21.15
CA ASP A 183 -4.95 -10.17 -22.14
C ASP A 183 -5.47 -11.54 -21.68
N GLN A 184 -6.43 -12.10 -22.38
CA GLN A 184 -7.07 -13.36 -21.99
C GLN A 184 -6.11 -14.55 -22.03
N LEU A 185 -5.06 -14.49 -22.83
CA LEU A 185 -4.08 -15.59 -22.93
C LEU A 185 -3.18 -15.65 -21.71
N THR A 186 -2.71 -14.48 -21.24
CA THR A 186 -1.70 -14.39 -20.18
C THR A 186 -2.24 -13.94 -18.84
N GLY A 187 -3.47 -13.40 -18.78
CA GLY A 187 -4.06 -12.79 -17.61
C GLY A 187 -3.41 -11.47 -17.21
N HIS A 188 -2.54 -10.90 -18.06
CA HIS A 188 -1.89 -9.62 -17.74
C HIS A 188 -2.81 -8.45 -18.02
N ILE A 189 -2.86 -7.49 -17.09
CA ILE A 189 -3.46 -6.18 -17.37
C ILE A 189 -2.56 -5.48 -18.38
N VAL A 190 -3.08 -5.12 -19.53
CA VAL A 190 -2.35 -4.43 -20.61
C VAL A 190 -2.64 -2.95 -20.67
N TYR A 191 -3.76 -2.52 -20.12
CA TYR A 191 -4.13 -1.12 -19.96
C TYR A 191 -5.12 -0.94 -18.81
N ALA A 192 -5.14 0.20 -18.17
CA ALA A 192 -6.16 0.59 -17.21
C ALA A 192 -6.39 2.10 -17.28
N PHE A 193 -7.65 2.53 -17.17
CA PHE A 193 -8.00 3.94 -17.16
C PHE A 193 -9.19 4.21 -16.24
N ALA A 194 -9.19 5.42 -15.69
CA ALA A 194 -10.29 5.90 -14.87
C ALA A 194 -11.20 6.81 -15.70
N TYR A 195 -12.51 6.77 -15.41
CA TYR A 195 -13.49 7.63 -16.05
C TYR A 195 -14.60 8.02 -15.08
N ASN A 196 -15.41 9.01 -15.46
CA ASN A 196 -16.41 9.62 -14.59
C ASN A 196 -17.41 8.57 -14.06
N GLY A 197 -17.75 8.69 -12.79
CA GLY A 197 -18.65 7.78 -12.10
C GLY A 197 -20.08 7.74 -12.68
N SER A 198 -20.54 8.82 -13.31
CA SER A 198 -21.86 8.91 -13.94
C SER A 198 -21.94 8.18 -15.30
N ILE A 199 -20.80 7.89 -15.94
CA ILE A 199 -20.75 7.22 -17.25
C ILE A 199 -20.94 5.73 -17.07
N ASN A 200 -21.90 5.14 -17.79
CA ASN A 200 -22.04 3.68 -17.82
C ASN A 200 -20.99 3.01 -18.72
N ASP A 201 -20.71 1.73 -18.48
CA ASP A 201 -19.68 0.96 -19.18
C ASP A 201 -19.81 1.00 -20.72
N ARG A 202 -21.01 1.04 -21.23
CA ARG A 202 -21.24 1.08 -22.69
C ARG A 202 -20.80 2.37 -23.35
N GLY A 203 -20.91 3.49 -22.64
CA GLY A 203 -20.51 4.81 -23.13
C GLY A 203 -19.00 5.06 -23.03
N SER A 204 -18.28 4.34 -22.20
CA SER A 204 -16.85 4.54 -21.98
C SER A 204 -15.94 3.87 -23.01
N TYR A 205 -16.47 2.90 -23.81
CA TYR A 205 -15.69 2.11 -24.78
C TYR A 205 -15.95 2.54 -26.24
N SER A 206 -16.75 3.57 -26.45
CA SER A 206 -17.03 4.15 -27.77
C SER A 206 -16.12 5.36 -28.04
#